data_ff7e39400019b673f2363115786d8d3b
#
_entry.id   ff7e39400019b673f2363115786d8d3b
#
_cell.length_a   1.000
_cell.length_b   1.000
_cell.length_c   1.000
_cell.angle_alpha   90.00
_cell.angle_beta   90.00
_cell.angle_gamma   90.00
#
_symmetry.space_group_name_H-M   'P 1'
#
loop_
_entity.id
_entity.type
_entity.pdbx_description
1 polymer ?
#
loop_
_entity_poly.entity_id
_entity_poly.type
_entity_poly.pdbx_seq_one_letter_code
_entity_poly.pdbx_strand_id
1 'polypeptide(L)'
;DQRNLENYTQSAIIENKMSGNNCVNCHSFCMQNPDKMLFHMRETFPGTILVDGGKIEKLNTKTKETMSSLVYPSWHPSGKYVAFSVNATKQAFHLNDKNRVEVYDEASDVVVYDVQKHEIVTTSKIFSKDAYETFPTFSPDGKTLYFCTAEARPIPQEYSEIKYNLCSISFDPETRAFGSQVDTLYKASEIDKSVSF
;
A
#
# COMPACT_ATOMS: atom_id res chain seq x y z
N ASP A 1 -12.40 -0.13 -15.73
CA ASP A 1 -12.70 0.53 -17.00
C ASP A 1 -11.72 1.67 -17.25
N GLN A 2 -11.53 2.01 -18.53
CA GLN A 2 -10.88 3.22 -19.01
C GLN A 2 -11.87 4.06 -19.81
N ARG A 3 -11.64 5.37 -19.84
CA ARG A 3 -12.47 6.31 -20.61
C ARG A 3 -11.57 7.23 -21.45
N ASN A 4 -11.87 7.34 -22.72
CA ASN A 4 -11.25 8.32 -23.59
C ASN A 4 -11.81 9.72 -23.25
N LEU A 5 -10.93 10.69 -22.98
CA LEU A 5 -11.35 12.05 -22.59
C LEU A 5 -11.78 12.93 -23.77
N GLU A 6 -11.46 12.56 -25.01
CA GLU A 6 -11.85 13.32 -26.20
C GLU A 6 -13.28 12.99 -26.67
N ASN A 7 -13.64 11.71 -26.65
CA ASN A 7 -14.93 11.23 -27.18
C ASN A 7 -15.79 10.50 -26.16
N TYR A 8 -15.31 10.39 -24.91
CA TYR A 8 -15.97 9.76 -23.76
C TYR A 8 -16.33 8.27 -23.94
N THR A 9 -15.76 7.60 -24.94
CA THR A 9 -15.95 6.16 -25.08
C THR A 9 -15.34 5.43 -23.90
N GLN A 10 -16.04 4.39 -23.45
CA GLN A 10 -15.62 3.58 -22.33
C GLN A 10 -15.30 2.16 -22.82
N SER A 11 -14.22 1.59 -22.30
CA SER A 11 -13.86 0.20 -22.50
C SER A 11 -13.33 -0.44 -21.23
N ALA A 12 -13.51 -1.74 -21.09
CA ALA A 12 -12.99 -2.49 -19.94
C ALA A 12 -11.48 -2.73 -20.12
N ILE A 13 -10.70 -2.49 -19.06
CA ILE A 13 -9.32 -2.97 -18.94
C ILE A 13 -9.37 -4.41 -18.42
N ILE A 14 -10.16 -4.63 -17.38
CA ILE A 14 -10.43 -5.95 -16.79
C ILE A 14 -11.86 -5.99 -16.26
N GLU A 15 -12.50 -7.11 -16.41
CA GLU A 15 -13.83 -7.38 -15.84
C GLU A 15 -13.74 -8.47 -14.76
N ASN A 16 -14.52 -8.34 -13.70
CA ASN A 16 -14.60 -9.33 -12.62
C ASN A 16 -14.93 -10.73 -13.15
N LYS A 17 -15.74 -10.82 -14.21
CA LYS A 17 -16.12 -12.08 -14.86
C LYS A 17 -14.95 -12.82 -15.50
N MET A 18 -13.92 -12.11 -15.97
CA MET A 18 -12.74 -12.72 -16.61
C MET A 18 -11.90 -13.53 -15.64
N SER A 19 -12.04 -13.27 -14.34
CA SER A 19 -11.27 -13.91 -13.27
C SER A 19 -12.15 -14.67 -12.26
N GLY A 20 -13.35 -15.09 -12.65
CA GLY A 20 -14.25 -15.85 -11.78
C GLY A 20 -14.93 -15.02 -10.71
N ASN A 21 -15.34 -13.79 -11.04
CA ASN A 21 -15.99 -12.81 -10.15
C ASN A 21 -15.08 -12.29 -9.02
N ASN A 22 -13.81 -12.15 -9.27
CA ASN A 22 -12.88 -11.55 -8.31
C ASN A 22 -13.18 -10.07 -8.08
N CYS A 23 -13.00 -9.63 -6.84
CA CYS A 23 -12.92 -8.22 -6.52
C CYS A 23 -11.59 -7.65 -7.02
N VAL A 24 -11.64 -6.55 -7.76
CA VAL A 24 -10.47 -5.81 -8.28
C VAL A 24 -10.42 -4.45 -7.63
N ASN A 25 -9.30 -4.11 -6.99
CA ASN A 25 -9.10 -2.83 -6.31
C ASN A 25 -7.62 -2.40 -6.31
N CYS A 26 -7.33 -1.29 -5.63
CA CYS A 26 -5.97 -0.76 -5.42
C CYS A 26 -5.18 -0.61 -6.73
N HIS A 27 -5.81 -0.08 -7.80
CA HIS A 27 -5.10 0.18 -9.03
C HIS A 27 -4.19 1.42 -8.89
N SER A 28 -3.03 1.37 -9.54
CA SER A 28 -2.07 2.47 -9.58
C SER A 28 -1.31 2.47 -10.90
N PHE A 29 -1.17 3.66 -11.49
CA PHE A 29 -0.44 3.85 -12.74
C PHE A 29 0.99 4.29 -12.46
N CYS A 30 1.96 3.68 -13.15
CA CYS A 30 3.36 4.10 -13.08
C CYS A 30 3.52 5.44 -13.79
N MET A 31 3.80 6.50 -13.03
CA MET A 31 4.01 7.85 -13.58
C MET A 31 2.91 8.31 -14.55
N GLN A 32 1.66 7.97 -14.25
CA GLN A 32 0.49 8.27 -15.09
C GLN A 32 0.53 7.64 -16.49
N ASN A 33 1.41 6.66 -16.71
CA ASN A 33 1.49 5.93 -17.97
C ASN A 33 0.33 4.92 -18.06
N PRO A 34 -0.61 5.05 -19.01
CA PRO A 34 -1.74 4.13 -19.13
C PRO A 34 -1.35 2.70 -19.52
N ASP A 35 -0.16 2.52 -20.13
CA ASP A 35 0.34 1.22 -20.54
C ASP A 35 1.07 0.47 -19.43
N LYS A 36 1.32 1.14 -18.28
CA LYS A 36 1.99 0.52 -17.14
C LYS A 36 1.23 0.78 -15.85
N MET A 37 0.57 -0.24 -15.35
CA MET A 37 -0.24 -0.17 -14.14
C MET A 37 -0.20 -1.46 -13.35
N LEU A 38 -0.59 -1.38 -12.10
CA LEU A 38 -0.89 -2.55 -11.30
C LEU A 38 -2.27 -2.41 -10.64
N PHE A 39 -2.84 -3.55 -10.27
CA PHE A 39 -4.05 -3.64 -9.48
C PHE A 39 -4.02 -4.91 -8.63
N HIS A 40 -4.84 -4.95 -7.59
CA HIS A 40 -4.94 -6.09 -6.70
C HIS A 40 -6.26 -6.84 -6.94
N MET A 41 -6.17 -8.17 -7.02
CA MET A 41 -7.31 -9.07 -7.07
C MET A 41 -7.46 -9.78 -5.74
N ARG A 42 -8.70 -9.95 -5.31
CA ARG A 42 -9.09 -10.70 -4.12
C ARG A 42 -9.95 -11.91 -4.49
N GLU A 43 -10.33 -12.70 -3.53
CA GLU A 43 -11.19 -13.88 -3.65
C GLU A 43 -10.49 -15.07 -4.34
N THR A 44 -11.02 -15.56 -5.46
CA THR A 44 -10.63 -16.84 -6.08
C THR A 44 -9.18 -16.86 -6.59
N PHE A 45 -8.68 -15.74 -7.13
CA PHE A 45 -7.32 -15.60 -7.65
C PHE A 45 -6.60 -14.39 -7.03
N PRO A 46 -6.35 -14.42 -5.71
CA PRO A 46 -5.78 -13.27 -5.04
C PRO A 46 -4.35 -12.99 -5.51
N GLY A 47 -4.01 -11.71 -5.59
CA GLY A 47 -2.65 -11.26 -5.89
C GLY A 47 -2.60 -9.93 -6.61
N THR A 48 -1.39 -9.40 -6.71
CA THR A 48 -1.10 -8.17 -7.45
C THR A 48 -0.80 -8.51 -8.90
N ILE A 49 -1.48 -7.85 -9.81
CA ILE A 49 -1.32 -8.01 -11.25
C ILE A 49 -0.61 -6.76 -11.80
N LEU A 50 0.46 -6.97 -12.53
CA LEU A 50 1.16 -5.95 -13.30
C LEU A 50 0.73 -6.04 -14.76
N VAL A 51 0.38 -4.90 -15.35
CA VAL A 51 0.23 -4.70 -16.79
C VAL A 51 1.35 -3.77 -17.24
N ASP A 52 2.14 -4.18 -18.21
CA ASP A 52 3.25 -3.38 -18.76
C ASP A 52 3.35 -3.61 -20.27
N GLY A 53 3.01 -2.59 -21.06
CA GLY A 53 3.03 -2.65 -22.52
C GLY A 53 2.17 -3.78 -23.11
N GLY A 54 1.01 -4.08 -22.50
CA GLY A 54 0.11 -5.16 -22.89
C GLY A 54 0.50 -6.55 -22.37
N LYS A 55 1.66 -6.70 -21.73
CA LYS A 55 2.04 -7.92 -21.01
C LYS A 55 1.36 -7.90 -19.64
N ILE A 56 0.76 -9.03 -19.26
CA ILE A 56 0.10 -9.21 -17.96
C ILE A 56 0.90 -10.23 -17.15
N GLU A 57 1.23 -9.86 -15.92
CA GLU A 57 1.99 -10.70 -15.02
C GLU A 57 1.38 -10.68 -13.61
N LYS A 58 1.27 -11.84 -12.98
CA LYS A 58 0.93 -11.94 -11.57
C LYS A 58 2.21 -11.88 -10.75
N LEU A 59 2.38 -10.84 -9.95
CA LEU A 59 3.53 -10.69 -9.08
C LEU A 59 3.44 -11.64 -7.89
N ASN A 60 4.52 -12.35 -7.60
CA ASN A 60 4.62 -13.14 -6.38
C ASN A 60 5.05 -12.24 -5.22
N THR A 61 4.07 -11.67 -4.53
CA THR A 61 4.27 -10.77 -3.40
C THR A 61 4.17 -11.49 -2.05
N LYS A 62 3.98 -12.82 -2.07
CA LYS A 62 3.83 -13.61 -0.85
C LYS A 62 5.20 -14.12 -0.40
N THR A 63 5.71 -13.56 0.66
CA THR A 63 6.99 -13.93 1.29
C THR A 63 6.78 -14.23 2.77
N LYS A 64 7.86 -14.53 3.50
CA LYS A 64 7.80 -14.71 4.96
C LYS A 64 7.52 -13.39 5.70
N GLU A 65 7.87 -12.29 5.06
CA GLU A 65 7.72 -10.93 5.58
C GLU A 65 6.30 -10.38 5.35
N THR A 66 5.57 -10.90 4.35
CA THR A 66 4.22 -10.39 4.04
C THR A 66 3.14 -11.20 4.76
N MET A 67 2.57 -10.60 5.80
CA MET A 67 1.49 -11.22 6.60
C MET A 67 0.16 -11.30 5.85
N SER A 68 -0.05 -10.43 4.85
CA SER A 68 -1.28 -10.35 4.07
C SER A 68 -1.02 -9.87 2.63
N SER A 69 -2.08 -9.53 1.92
CA SER A 69 -1.99 -8.93 0.59
C SER A 69 -1.37 -7.54 0.65
N LEU A 70 -0.58 -7.20 -0.36
CA LEU A 70 -0.03 -5.86 -0.55
C LEU A 70 -1.14 -4.90 -1.02
N VAL A 71 -1.28 -3.78 -0.33
CA VAL A 71 -2.29 -2.75 -0.60
C VAL A 71 -1.65 -1.36 -0.67
N TYR A 72 -2.40 -0.34 -1.07
CA TYR A 72 -1.96 1.06 -1.15
C TYR A 72 -0.65 1.25 -1.95
N PRO A 73 -0.61 0.81 -3.22
CA PRO A 73 0.59 0.87 -4.03
C PRO A 73 0.99 2.30 -4.38
N SER A 74 2.29 2.58 -4.25
CA SER A 74 2.92 3.82 -4.72
C SER A 74 4.14 3.51 -5.57
N TRP A 75 4.13 3.94 -6.83
CA TRP A 75 5.25 3.73 -7.74
C TRP A 75 6.44 4.63 -7.42
N HIS A 76 7.62 4.04 -7.44
CA HIS A 76 8.86 4.78 -7.54
C HIS A 76 8.96 5.42 -8.95
N PRO A 77 9.46 6.67 -9.08
CA PRO A 77 9.50 7.37 -10.38
C PRO A 77 10.27 6.63 -11.48
N SER A 78 11.23 5.78 -11.13
CA SER A 78 11.93 4.95 -12.14
C SER A 78 11.07 3.82 -12.72
N GLY A 79 9.92 3.49 -12.12
CA GLY A 79 9.10 2.35 -12.50
C GLY A 79 9.72 0.97 -12.18
N LYS A 80 10.84 0.94 -11.42
CA LYS A 80 11.51 -0.30 -11.00
C LYS A 80 10.97 -0.83 -9.67
N TYR A 81 10.43 0.05 -8.82
CA TYR A 81 9.96 -0.29 -7.48
C TYR A 81 8.53 0.16 -7.26
N VAL A 82 7.84 -0.54 -6.38
CA VAL A 82 6.52 -0.15 -5.86
C VAL A 82 6.53 -0.31 -4.36
N ALA A 83 6.20 0.75 -3.63
CA ALA A 83 5.97 0.66 -2.21
C ALA A 83 4.52 0.23 -1.94
N PHE A 84 4.33 -0.58 -0.90
CA PHE A 84 3.02 -1.09 -0.47
C PHE A 84 2.90 -1.05 1.03
N SER A 85 1.66 -0.97 1.50
CA SER A 85 1.31 -1.39 2.85
C SER A 85 1.00 -2.88 2.88
N VAL A 86 1.28 -3.53 4.00
CA VAL A 86 0.88 -4.92 4.31
C VAL A 86 0.04 -4.87 5.56
N ASN A 87 -1.29 -4.95 5.43
CA ASN A 87 -2.22 -4.72 6.52
C ASN A 87 -2.94 -6.00 6.93
N ALA A 88 -2.96 -6.31 8.21
CA ALA A 88 -3.82 -7.33 8.81
C ALA A 88 -5.12 -6.66 9.28
N THR A 89 -6.09 -6.56 8.37
CA THR A 89 -7.33 -5.82 8.59
C THR A 89 -8.42 -6.69 9.18
N LYS A 90 -9.15 -6.16 10.16
CA LYS A 90 -10.31 -6.78 10.79
C LYS A 90 -11.55 -5.92 10.66
N GLN A 91 -12.71 -6.56 10.53
CA GLN A 91 -14.02 -5.91 10.53
C GLN A 91 -14.80 -6.34 11.78
N ALA A 92 -15.35 -5.37 12.49
CA ALA A 92 -16.29 -5.60 13.58
C ALA A 92 -17.68 -5.07 13.20
N PHE A 93 -18.71 -5.86 13.49
CA PHE A 93 -20.10 -5.51 13.21
C PHE A 93 -20.82 -5.30 14.54
N HIS A 94 -21.48 -4.14 14.68
CA HIS A 94 -22.19 -3.76 15.89
C HIS A 94 -23.71 -3.72 15.65
N LEU A 95 -24.46 -4.40 16.50
CA LEU A 95 -25.93 -4.43 16.37
C LEU A 95 -26.58 -3.14 16.90
N ASN A 96 -26.05 -2.59 17.99
CA ASN A 96 -26.69 -1.49 18.74
C ASN A 96 -25.89 -0.19 18.73
N ASP A 97 -24.73 -0.13 18.11
CA ASP A 97 -23.93 1.09 17.98
C ASP A 97 -24.34 1.88 16.73
N LYS A 98 -24.19 3.22 16.79
CA LYS A 98 -24.34 4.08 15.62
C LYS A 98 -23.33 3.75 14.53
N ASN A 99 -22.12 3.33 14.90
CA ASN A 99 -21.09 2.83 14.01
C ASN A 99 -21.36 1.33 13.78
N ARG A 100 -22.16 1.02 12.77
CA ARG A 100 -22.56 -0.36 12.47
C ARG A 100 -21.42 -1.27 12.07
N VAL A 101 -20.39 -0.70 11.46
CA VAL A 101 -19.19 -1.41 11.01
C VAL A 101 -17.96 -0.60 11.40
N GLU A 102 -17.02 -1.24 12.03
CA GLU A 102 -15.68 -0.71 12.26
C GLU A 102 -14.67 -1.55 11.50
N VAL A 103 -13.69 -0.89 10.90
CA VAL A 103 -12.57 -1.54 10.20
C VAL A 103 -11.29 -1.01 10.83
N TYR A 104 -10.46 -1.90 11.29
CA TYR A 104 -9.17 -1.55 11.91
C TYR A 104 -8.09 -2.54 11.51
N ASP A 105 -6.85 -2.08 11.51
CA ASP A 105 -5.69 -2.92 11.27
C ASP A 105 -5.13 -3.42 12.61
N GLU A 106 -4.95 -4.73 12.74
CA GLU A 106 -4.28 -5.36 13.89
C GLU A 106 -2.75 -5.24 13.76
N ALA A 107 -2.26 -5.10 12.54
CA ALA A 107 -0.86 -4.85 12.21
C ALA A 107 -0.79 -4.20 10.82
N SER A 108 0.19 -3.36 10.61
CA SER A 108 0.51 -2.83 9.29
C SER A 108 1.99 -2.51 9.18
N ASP A 109 2.56 -2.85 8.02
CA ASP A 109 3.96 -2.63 7.70
C ASP A 109 4.10 -2.02 6.30
N VAL A 110 5.23 -1.38 6.03
CA VAL A 110 5.58 -0.88 4.69
C VAL A 110 6.69 -1.74 4.09
N VAL A 111 6.49 -2.13 2.84
CA VAL A 111 7.49 -2.86 2.06
C VAL A 111 7.68 -2.21 0.69
N VAL A 112 8.84 -2.39 0.10
CA VAL A 112 9.13 -2.01 -1.29
C VAL A 112 9.32 -3.29 -2.09
N TYR A 113 8.68 -3.38 -3.24
CA TYR A 113 8.81 -4.50 -4.16
C TYR A 113 9.66 -4.10 -5.36
N ASP A 114 10.73 -4.84 -5.62
CA ASP A 114 11.53 -4.73 -6.84
C ASP A 114 10.82 -5.51 -7.96
N VAL A 115 10.26 -4.78 -8.94
CA VAL A 115 9.45 -5.34 -10.02
C VAL A 115 10.28 -6.21 -10.97
N GLN A 116 11.57 -5.90 -11.13
CA GLN A 116 12.46 -6.62 -12.04
C GLN A 116 13.04 -7.89 -11.40
N LYS A 117 13.38 -7.82 -10.12
CA LYS A 117 14.01 -8.94 -9.40
C LYS A 117 12.98 -9.82 -8.68
N HIS A 118 11.73 -9.37 -8.60
CA HIS A 118 10.65 -10.06 -7.88
C HIS A 118 10.98 -10.30 -6.40
N GLU A 119 11.57 -9.30 -5.76
CA GLU A 119 12.00 -9.35 -4.37
C GLU A 119 11.36 -8.26 -3.52
N ILE A 120 11.10 -8.58 -2.26
CA ILE A 120 10.75 -7.59 -1.24
C ILE A 120 12.04 -6.96 -0.69
N VAL A 121 12.02 -5.64 -0.61
CA VAL A 121 13.07 -4.82 0.03
C VAL A 121 12.43 -4.11 1.20
N THR A 122 12.94 -4.32 2.40
CA THR A 122 12.43 -3.68 3.62
C THR A 122 13.54 -3.44 4.64
N THR A 123 13.22 -2.79 5.73
CA THR A 123 14.10 -2.54 6.87
C THR A 123 13.27 -2.54 8.15
N SER A 124 13.86 -2.90 9.28
CA SER A 124 13.20 -2.85 10.59
C SER A 124 12.71 -1.44 11.01
N LYS A 125 12.98 -0.42 10.19
CA LYS A 125 12.52 0.95 10.41
C LYS A 125 11.12 1.24 9.85
N ILE A 126 10.66 0.40 8.94
CA ILE A 126 9.35 0.52 8.27
C ILE A 126 8.59 -0.81 8.28
N PHE A 127 9.13 -1.78 9.02
CA PHE A 127 8.59 -3.11 9.19
C PHE A 127 8.89 -3.56 10.62
N SER A 128 7.94 -3.33 11.53
CA SER A 128 8.15 -3.59 12.96
C SER A 128 6.88 -4.10 13.64
N LYS A 129 7.04 -4.74 14.79
CA LYS A 129 5.91 -5.20 15.62
C LYS A 129 5.44 -4.16 16.62
N ASP A 130 6.23 -3.11 16.81
CA ASP A 130 6.01 -2.12 17.86
C ASP A 130 5.29 -0.87 17.34
N ALA A 131 5.09 -0.80 16.02
CA ALA A 131 4.43 0.29 15.36
C ALA A 131 3.54 -0.20 14.22
N TYR A 132 2.61 0.65 13.79
CA TYR A 132 1.90 0.54 12.52
C TYR A 132 2.59 1.44 11.53
N GLU A 133 2.95 0.91 10.35
CA GLU A 133 3.46 1.67 9.22
C GLU A 133 2.53 1.46 8.01
N THR A 134 2.10 2.54 7.38
CA THR A 134 1.10 2.47 6.30
C THR A 134 1.20 3.64 5.33
N PHE A 135 0.48 3.58 4.21
CA PHE A 135 0.32 4.63 3.20
C PHE A 135 1.65 5.17 2.66
N PRO A 136 2.50 4.31 2.10
CA PRO A 136 3.78 4.76 1.57
C PRO A 136 3.62 5.58 0.29
N THR A 137 4.48 6.59 0.13
CA THR A 137 4.57 7.40 -1.10
C THR A 137 6.01 7.81 -1.35
N PHE A 138 6.50 7.57 -2.57
CA PHE A 138 7.83 8.05 -2.96
C PHE A 138 7.83 9.54 -3.30
N SER A 139 8.94 10.20 -3.00
CA SER A 139 9.21 11.55 -3.50
C SER A 139 9.36 11.54 -5.03
N PRO A 140 9.14 12.68 -5.70
CA PRO A 140 9.28 12.78 -7.16
C PRO A 140 10.68 12.43 -7.69
N ASP A 141 11.73 12.58 -6.88
CA ASP A 141 13.10 12.17 -7.23
C ASP A 141 13.43 10.71 -6.85
N GLY A 142 12.49 10.03 -6.17
CA GLY A 142 12.62 8.64 -5.75
C GLY A 142 13.58 8.40 -4.57
N LYS A 143 14.16 9.44 -3.99
CA LYS A 143 15.18 9.28 -2.95
C LYS A 143 14.63 9.26 -1.52
N THR A 144 13.34 9.51 -1.37
CA THR A 144 12.66 9.54 -0.07
C THR A 144 11.38 8.74 -0.15
N LEU A 145 11.14 7.92 0.85
CA LEU A 145 9.86 7.26 1.07
C LEU A 145 9.17 7.94 2.25
N TYR A 146 7.99 8.49 2.02
CA TYR A 146 7.09 9.01 3.03
C TYR A 146 6.11 7.93 3.45
N PHE A 147 5.71 7.91 4.70
CA PHE A 147 4.72 6.97 5.23
C PHE A 147 4.09 7.49 6.51
N CYS A 148 2.97 6.91 6.89
CA CYS A 148 2.35 7.18 8.18
C CYS A 148 2.77 6.12 9.19
N THR A 149 3.08 6.52 10.43
CA THR A 149 3.38 5.58 11.51
C THR A 149 2.69 5.96 12.81
N ALA A 150 2.30 4.96 13.59
CA ALA A 150 1.75 5.09 14.93
C ALA A 150 2.29 3.98 15.82
N GLU A 151 2.37 4.24 17.13
CA GLU A 151 2.69 3.22 18.12
C GLU A 151 1.62 2.11 18.11
N ALA A 152 2.05 0.85 18.10
CA ALA A 152 1.13 -0.28 18.19
C ALA A 152 0.41 -0.29 19.53
N ARG A 153 -0.90 -0.51 19.51
CA ARG A 153 -1.78 -0.52 20.67
C ARG A 153 -2.62 -1.79 20.71
N PRO A 154 -3.02 -2.23 21.92
CA PRO A 154 -4.00 -3.31 22.04
C PRO A 154 -5.34 -2.94 21.39
N ILE A 155 -5.77 -3.70 20.41
CA ILE A 155 -7.05 -3.49 19.74
C ILE A 155 -8.01 -4.67 19.97
N PRO A 156 -9.30 -4.39 20.02
CA PRO A 156 -10.00 -3.12 19.73
C PRO A 156 -10.01 -2.09 20.88
N GLN A 157 -9.46 -2.41 22.06
CA GLN A 157 -9.65 -1.63 23.28
C GLN A 157 -9.09 -0.20 23.17
N GLU A 158 -7.91 -0.06 22.57
CA GLU A 158 -7.20 1.22 22.45
C GLU A 158 -7.17 1.76 21.00
N TYR A 159 -8.11 1.32 20.16
CA TYR A 159 -8.15 1.76 18.76
C TYR A 159 -8.22 3.27 18.60
N SER A 160 -8.99 3.98 19.42
CA SER A 160 -9.13 5.44 19.39
C SER A 160 -7.82 6.19 19.74
N GLU A 161 -6.89 5.52 20.42
CA GLU A 161 -5.61 6.08 20.83
C GLU A 161 -4.54 5.99 19.74
N ILE A 162 -4.80 5.25 18.67
CA ILE A 162 -3.87 5.14 17.54
C ILE A 162 -3.87 6.45 16.77
N LYS A 163 -2.75 7.17 16.82
CA LYS A 163 -2.57 8.47 16.16
C LYS A 163 -1.37 8.42 15.23
N TYR A 164 -1.63 8.50 13.94
CA TYR A 164 -0.60 8.44 12.93
C TYR A 164 0.15 9.76 12.76
N ASN A 165 1.46 9.69 12.73
CA ASN A 165 2.37 10.76 12.38
C ASN A 165 2.85 10.59 10.94
N LEU A 166 3.25 11.69 10.28
CA LEU A 166 3.89 11.64 8.97
C LEU A 166 5.39 11.53 9.16
N CYS A 167 5.97 10.50 8.54
CA CYS A 167 7.40 10.22 8.60
C CYS A 167 8.02 10.05 7.22
N SER A 168 9.33 10.09 7.18
CA SER A 168 10.11 9.81 5.98
C SER A 168 11.36 9.02 6.30
N ILE A 169 11.85 8.28 5.30
CA ILE A 169 13.13 7.59 5.30
C ILE A 169 13.78 7.73 3.93
N SER A 170 15.09 7.91 3.87
CA SER A 170 15.79 7.93 2.59
C SER A 170 15.83 6.55 1.96
N PHE A 171 15.80 6.51 0.63
CA PHE A 171 15.90 5.30 -0.18
C PHE A 171 16.88 5.52 -1.31
N ASP A 172 17.85 4.61 -1.45
CA ASP A 172 18.78 4.60 -2.58
C ASP A 172 18.31 3.53 -3.59
N PRO A 173 17.79 3.94 -4.76
CA PRO A 173 17.30 3.00 -5.75
C PRO A 173 18.40 2.18 -6.45
N GLU A 174 19.66 2.61 -6.41
CA GLU A 174 20.76 1.87 -7.04
C GLU A 174 21.24 0.73 -6.14
N THR A 175 21.40 0.97 -4.86
CA THR A 175 21.79 -0.05 -3.88
C THR A 175 20.60 -0.77 -3.25
N ARG A 176 19.40 -0.26 -3.42
CA ARG A 176 18.15 -0.72 -2.77
C ARG A 176 18.20 -0.59 -1.24
N ALA A 177 18.97 0.36 -0.75
CA ALA A 177 19.18 0.55 0.68
C ALA A 177 18.29 1.66 1.23
N PHE A 178 17.77 1.41 2.42
CA PHE A 178 17.12 2.44 3.23
C PHE A 178 18.12 3.14 4.14
N GLY A 179 17.85 4.40 4.46
CA GLY A 179 18.60 5.11 5.47
C GLY A 179 18.47 4.50 6.86
N SER A 180 19.40 4.86 7.72
CA SER A 180 19.43 4.35 9.10
C SER A 180 18.48 5.06 10.06
N GLN A 181 17.91 6.20 9.63
CA GLN A 181 17.07 7.07 10.47
C GLN A 181 15.72 7.33 9.79
N VAL A 182 14.67 7.35 10.61
CA VAL A 182 13.34 7.82 10.25
C VAL A 182 13.18 9.25 10.81
N ASP A 183 12.79 10.16 9.94
CA ASP A 183 12.52 11.55 10.32
C ASP A 183 11.00 11.73 10.47
N THR A 184 10.56 12.24 11.61
CA THR A 184 9.16 12.62 11.83
C THR A 184 8.94 14.04 11.32
N LEU A 185 8.20 14.16 10.22
CA LEU A 185 7.92 15.44 9.56
C LEU A 185 6.76 16.20 10.22
N TYR A 186 5.76 15.45 10.69
CA TYR A 186 4.62 16.04 11.37
C TYR A 186 4.11 15.10 12.47
N LYS A 187 4.13 15.61 13.71
CA LYS A 187 3.72 14.89 14.92
C LYS A 187 2.25 15.18 15.26
N ALA A 188 1.34 14.60 14.49
CA ALA A 188 -0.08 14.80 14.71
C ALA A 188 -0.57 14.20 16.05
N SER A 189 0.11 13.17 16.55
CA SER A 189 -0.19 12.54 17.85
C SER A 189 -0.01 13.51 19.03
N GLU A 190 0.90 14.47 18.97
CA GLU A 190 1.12 15.47 20.03
C GLU A 190 -0.06 16.47 20.18
N ILE A 191 -0.91 16.60 19.19
CA ILE A 191 -2.10 17.44 19.19
C ILE A 191 -3.41 16.64 19.12
N ASP A 192 -3.35 15.36 19.49
CA ASP A 192 -4.48 14.42 19.45
C ASP A 192 -5.16 14.32 18.07
N LYS A 193 -4.36 14.33 17.00
CA LYS A 193 -4.79 14.18 15.61
C LYS A 193 -4.09 12.99 14.97
N SER A 194 -4.55 12.64 13.79
CA SER A 194 -3.98 11.58 12.98
C SER A 194 -3.79 12.09 11.54
N VAL A 195 -2.66 11.73 10.94
CA VAL A 195 -2.45 11.93 9.51
C VAL A 195 -3.15 10.79 8.76
N SER A 196 -3.83 11.14 7.69
CA SER A 196 -4.35 10.18 6.71
C SER A 196 -4.05 10.70 5.29
N PHE A 197 -4.23 9.90 4.30
CA PHE A 197 -4.14 10.30 2.89
C PHE A 197 -5.51 10.72 2.37
#